data_f51cb74eff315b0fd72f3b1e613ebc3c
#
_entry.id   f51cb74eff315b0fd72f3b1e613ebc3c
#
_cell.length_a   1.000
_cell.length_b   1.000
_cell.length_c   1.000
_cell.angle_alpha   90.00
_cell.angle_beta   90.00
_cell.angle_gamma   90.00
#
_symmetry.space_group_name_H-M   'P 1'
#
loop_
_entity.id
_entity.type
_entity.pdbx_description
1 polymer ?
#
loop_
_entity_poly.entity_id
_entity_poly.type
_entity_poly.pdbx_seq_one_letter_code
_entity_poly.pdbx_strand_id
1 'polypeptide(L)'
;MLSLLLEREDAFLSGEEISRRLNCSRTAIWKHIKELRKEGYQIEARPKSGYRLVYRPDRVAPEELKPHLRTRSFGRRMQYQECVPSTQLLAHEWAKEGAEEGSLVITEEQTDGKGRMNRIWHSPPHSGIWMSLVLRPPIPVTEAPQLTLMASVAVTRTLRRETGLDVTIKWPNDLLVGGKKICGILTELRGEQDRVQYVVLGIGINVNVTPDFLPKELESIATSLAIEGGRTFQRPLLIAAILKELEEVYEGYLDHGFEPIRILWEEAAGMLGRIITAQTPEGPRRGEAVGLASSGALLLKTEEGTLPVYSSDIQI
;
A
#
# COMPACT_ATOMS: atom_id res chain seq x y z
N MET A 1 -22.86 6.99 -11.68
CA MET A 1 -22.68 8.25 -12.46
C MET A 1 -21.24 8.41 -12.90
N LEU A 2 -20.27 8.48 -11.95
CA LEU A 2 -18.85 8.65 -12.26
C LEU A 2 -18.35 7.58 -13.22
N SER A 3 -18.65 6.30 -13.00
CA SER A 3 -18.26 5.21 -13.88
C SER A 3 -18.65 5.41 -15.35
N LEU A 4 -19.83 5.99 -15.59
CA LEU A 4 -20.28 6.29 -16.96
C LEU A 4 -19.48 7.42 -17.60
N LEU A 5 -19.09 8.43 -16.82
CA LEU A 5 -18.26 9.54 -17.30
C LEU A 5 -16.82 9.05 -17.58
N LEU A 6 -16.31 8.11 -16.77
CA LEU A 6 -14.99 7.49 -16.93
C LEU A 6 -14.92 6.57 -18.17
N GLU A 7 -16.01 5.90 -18.53
CA GLU A 7 -16.05 5.08 -19.76
C GLU A 7 -15.84 5.90 -21.05
N ARG A 8 -16.08 7.22 -21.01
CA ARG A 8 -15.98 8.14 -22.15
C ARG A 8 -15.38 9.49 -21.74
N GLU A 9 -14.14 9.47 -21.24
CA GLU A 9 -13.45 10.67 -20.69
C GLU A 9 -13.41 11.84 -21.68
N ASP A 10 -13.29 11.58 -22.99
CA ASP A 10 -13.14 12.63 -24.01
C ASP A 10 -14.45 12.99 -24.74
N ALA A 11 -15.57 12.37 -24.38
CA ALA A 11 -16.84 12.56 -25.10
C ALA A 11 -17.94 13.09 -24.20
N PHE A 12 -18.85 13.87 -24.80
CA PHE A 12 -20.08 14.27 -24.12
C PHE A 12 -21.07 13.11 -24.05
N LEU A 13 -21.57 12.84 -22.86
CA LEU A 13 -22.67 11.94 -22.59
C LEU A 13 -23.99 12.74 -22.45
N SER A 14 -24.99 12.44 -23.29
CA SER A 14 -26.25 13.13 -23.21
C SER A 14 -26.99 12.83 -21.90
N GLY A 15 -27.72 13.81 -21.37
CA GLY A 15 -28.56 13.60 -20.18
C GLY A 15 -29.60 12.49 -20.36
N GLU A 16 -30.05 12.23 -21.60
CA GLU A 16 -30.97 11.15 -21.94
C GLU A 16 -30.28 9.78 -21.84
N GLU A 17 -29.07 9.64 -22.38
CA GLU A 17 -28.27 8.42 -22.29
C GLU A 17 -27.95 8.08 -20.83
N ILE A 18 -27.52 9.07 -20.03
CA ILE A 18 -27.27 8.92 -18.61
C ILE A 18 -28.55 8.49 -17.87
N SER A 19 -29.69 9.16 -18.14
CA SER A 19 -30.99 8.84 -17.54
C SER A 19 -31.39 7.39 -17.81
N ARG A 20 -31.26 6.95 -19.06
CA ARG A 20 -31.54 5.57 -19.47
C ARG A 20 -30.64 4.54 -18.79
N ARG A 21 -29.32 4.79 -18.77
CA ARG A 21 -28.33 3.85 -18.20
C ARG A 21 -28.41 3.72 -16.68
N LEU A 22 -28.73 4.83 -16.00
CA LEU A 22 -28.83 4.86 -14.53
C LEU A 22 -30.26 4.69 -14.02
N ASN A 23 -31.23 4.60 -14.92
CA ASN A 23 -32.68 4.57 -14.60
C ASN A 23 -33.07 5.67 -13.60
N CYS A 24 -32.67 6.92 -13.87
CA CYS A 24 -32.89 8.05 -12.97
C CYS A 24 -33.35 9.31 -13.71
N SER A 25 -34.00 10.23 -12.99
CA SER A 25 -34.48 11.48 -13.55
C SER A 25 -33.38 12.49 -13.89
N ARG A 26 -33.65 13.46 -14.78
CA ARG A 26 -32.71 14.54 -15.08
C ARG A 26 -32.33 15.37 -13.84
N THR A 27 -33.26 15.54 -12.91
CA THR A 27 -33.00 16.22 -11.63
C THR A 27 -32.00 15.42 -10.76
N ALA A 28 -32.09 14.08 -10.75
CA ALA A 28 -31.15 13.23 -10.05
C ALA A 28 -29.75 13.30 -10.69
N ILE A 29 -29.68 13.32 -12.03
CA ILE A 29 -28.40 13.53 -12.74
C ILE A 29 -27.76 14.85 -12.31
N TRP A 30 -28.52 15.95 -12.30
CA TRP A 30 -27.98 17.25 -11.87
C TRP A 30 -27.48 17.23 -10.43
N LYS A 31 -28.16 16.57 -9.50
CA LYS A 31 -27.69 16.39 -8.12
C LYS A 31 -26.38 15.62 -8.07
N HIS A 32 -26.27 14.50 -8.77
CA HIS A 32 -25.02 13.72 -8.85
C HIS A 32 -23.86 14.53 -9.44
N ILE A 33 -24.09 15.30 -10.50
CA ILE A 33 -23.05 16.19 -11.08
C ILE A 33 -22.61 17.25 -10.05
N LYS A 34 -23.55 17.82 -9.30
CA LYS A 34 -23.23 18.79 -8.25
C LYS A 34 -22.40 18.16 -7.12
N GLU A 35 -22.69 16.94 -6.75
CA GLU A 35 -21.94 16.18 -5.74
C GLU A 35 -20.51 15.90 -6.23
N LEU A 36 -20.34 15.34 -7.44
CA LEU A 36 -19.03 15.10 -8.03
C LEU A 36 -18.19 16.39 -8.15
N ARG A 37 -18.81 17.52 -8.48
CA ARG A 37 -18.12 18.82 -8.50
C ARG A 37 -17.63 19.25 -7.12
N LYS A 38 -18.39 18.99 -6.06
CA LYS A 38 -17.95 19.24 -4.68
C LYS A 38 -16.77 18.34 -4.28
N GLU A 39 -16.72 17.12 -4.83
CA GLU A 39 -15.62 16.17 -4.63
C GLU A 39 -14.38 16.48 -5.48
N GLY A 40 -14.38 17.62 -6.22
CA GLY A 40 -13.23 18.10 -6.98
C GLY A 40 -13.21 17.71 -8.46
N TYR A 41 -14.22 16.94 -8.95
CA TYR A 41 -14.30 16.62 -10.38
C TYR A 41 -14.68 17.87 -11.20
N GLN A 42 -13.96 18.13 -12.29
CA GLN A 42 -14.39 19.15 -13.23
C GLN A 42 -15.21 18.50 -14.33
N ILE A 43 -16.48 18.86 -14.38
CA ILE A 43 -17.44 18.32 -15.35
C ILE A 43 -18.00 19.48 -16.16
N GLU A 44 -17.69 19.48 -17.47
CA GLU A 44 -18.28 20.43 -18.42
C GLU A 44 -19.73 20.00 -18.71
N ALA A 45 -20.62 20.99 -18.73
CA ALA A 45 -22.01 20.81 -19.15
C ALA A 45 -22.27 21.68 -20.37
N ARG A 46 -22.68 21.08 -21.49
CA ARG A 46 -22.98 21.79 -22.73
C ARG A 46 -24.43 21.55 -23.14
N PRO A 47 -25.24 22.60 -23.38
CA PRO A 47 -26.60 22.47 -23.84
C PRO A 47 -26.69 21.55 -25.07
N LYS A 48 -27.66 20.66 -25.08
CA LYS A 48 -27.91 19.65 -26.12
C LYS A 48 -26.86 18.55 -26.27
N SER A 49 -25.64 18.74 -25.76
CA SER A 49 -24.56 17.74 -25.82
C SER A 49 -24.48 16.88 -24.55
N GLY A 50 -24.79 17.44 -23.37
CA GLY A 50 -24.75 16.72 -22.11
C GLY A 50 -23.55 17.09 -21.22
N TYR A 51 -22.91 16.08 -20.63
CA TYR A 51 -21.83 16.22 -19.65
C TYR A 51 -20.57 15.51 -20.11
N ARG A 52 -19.40 16.11 -19.84
CA ARG A 52 -18.08 15.55 -20.12
C ARG A 52 -17.18 15.75 -18.90
N LEU A 53 -16.45 14.70 -18.50
CA LEU A 53 -15.43 14.79 -17.48
C LEU A 53 -14.20 15.47 -18.06
N VAL A 54 -13.72 16.53 -17.40
CA VAL A 54 -12.57 17.33 -17.85
C VAL A 54 -11.35 17.13 -16.93
N TYR A 55 -11.61 16.91 -15.62
CA TYR A 55 -10.55 16.70 -14.66
C TYR A 55 -11.02 15.72 -13.56
N ARG A 56 -10.13 14.84 -13.18
CA ARG A 56 -10.27 13.86 -12.08
C ARG A 56 -9.35 14.25 -10.93
N PRO A 57 -9.88 14.39 -9.71
CA PRO A 57 -9.02 14.53 -8.55
C PRO A 57 -8.28 13.21 -8.29
N ASP A 58 -7.08 13.30 -7.69
CA ASP A 58 -6.33 12.14 -7.23
C ASP A 58 -6.93 11.62 -5.91
N ARG A 59 -7.95 10.75 -6.00
CA ARG A 59 -8.66 10.15 -4.86
C ARG A 59 -8.52 8.63 -4.85
N VAL A 60 -8.40 8.04 -3.64
CA VAL A 60 -8.27 6.58 -3.48
C VAL A 60 -9.64 5.89 -3.28
N ALA A 61 -10.72 6.53 -3.70
CA ALA A 61 -12.08 6.00 -3.59
C ALA A 61 -12.31 4.79 -4.54
N PRO A 62 -13.23 3.87 -4.19
CA PRO A 62 -13.50 2.67 -4.99
C PRO A 62 -13.87 2.96 -6.45
N GLU A 63 -14.55 4.07 -6.72
CA GLU A 63 -14.95 4.49 -8.05
C GLU A 63 -13.75 4.81 -8.93
N GLU A 64 -12.67 5.34 -8.34
CA GLU A 64 -11.41 5.64 -9.03
C GLU A 64 -10.52 4.40 -9.16
N LEU A 65 -10.57 3.48 -8.21
CA LEU A 65 -9.75 2.27 -8.20
C LEU A 65 -10.28 1.17 -9.11
N LYS A 66 -11.57 0.84 -9.02
CA LYS A 66 -12.18 -0.31 -9.70
C LYS A 66 -11.91 -0.39 -11.21
N PRO A 67 -11.93 0.71 -11.98
CA PRO A 67 -11.65 0.68 -13.42
C PRO A 67 -10.23 0.19 -13.75
N HIS A 68 -9.27 0.38 -12.84
CA HIS A 68 -7.86 0.06 -13.04
C HIS A 68 -7.46 -1.31 -12.49
N LEU A 69 -8.29 -1.91 -11.62
CA LEU A 69 -7.97 -3.22 -11.04
C LEU A 69 -7.88 -4.32 -12.09
N ARG A 70 -6.81 -5.09 -12.03
CA ARG A 70 -6.56 -6.27 -12.88
C ARG A 70 -6.33 -7.54 -12.05
N THR A 71 -6.67 -7.48 -10.77
CA THR A 71 -6.59 -8.58 -9.79
C THR A 71 -7.76 -9.55 -9.94
N ARG A 72 -7.62 -10.75 -9.41
CA ARG A 72 -8.70 -11.76 -9.27
C ARG A 72 -9.51 -11.53 -7.99
N SER A 73 -8.82 -11.34 -6.86
CA SER A 73 -9.42 -11.18 -5.53
C SER A 73 -8.99 -9.89 -4.84
N PHE A 74 -7.69 -9.51 -4.90
CA PHE A 74 -7.16 -8.38 -4.14
C PHE A 74 -7.81 -7.06 -4.53
N GLY A 75 -8.40 -6.39 -3.52
CA GLY A 75 -9.09 -5.12 -3.68
C GLY A 75 -10.44 -5.20 -4.41
N ARG A 76 -10.97 -6.41 -4.73
CA ARG A 76 -12.32 -6.54 -5.34
C ARG A 76 -13.41 -6.19 -4.36
N ARG A 77 -13.23 -6.54 -3.09
CA ARG A 77 -14.07 -6.10 -1.97
C ARG A 77 -13.32 -5.01 -1.22
N MET A 78 -13.92 -3.83 -1.10
CA MET A 78 -13.30 -2.65 -0.49
C MET A 78 -14.24 -2.00 0.52
N GLN A 79 -13.65 -1.56 1.62
CA GLN A 79 -14.21 -0.55 2.52
C GLN A 79 -13.40 0.73 2.35
N TYR A 80 -14.10 1.83 2.13
CA TYR A 80 -13.52 3.18 2.01
C TYR A 80 -14.25 4.14 2.93
N GLN A 81 -13.48 4.95 3.61
CA GLN A 81 -13.94 6.13 4.34
C GLN A 81 -12.92 7.25 4.11
N GLU A 82 -13.36 8.49 4.08
CA GLU A 82 -12.50 9.66 3.88
C GLU A 82 -11.43 9.77 4.97
N CYS A 83 -11.82 9.57 6.23
CA CYS A 83 -10.96 9.63 7.39
C CYS A 83 -11.33 8.52 8.38
N VAL A 84 -10.32 7.81 8.88
CA VAL A 84 -10.48 6.75 9.89
C VAL A 84 -9.37 6.85 10.93
N PRO A 85 -9.53 6.26 12.11
CA PRO A 85 -8.42 6.14 13.05
C PRO A 85 -7.25 5.36 12.45
N SER A 86 -7.53 4.16 11.91
CA SER A 86 -6.53 3.30 11.28
C SER A 86 -7.19 2.28 10.38
N THR A 87 -6.68 2.11 9.16
CA THR A 87 -7.12 1.04 8.24
C THR A 87 -6.83 -0.34 8.81
N GLN A 88 -5.75 -0.46 9.60
CA GLN A 88 -5.35 -1.70 10.25
C GLN A 88 -6.43 -2.18 11.25
N LEU A 89 -6.95 -1.29 12.08
CA LEU A 89 -8.01 -1.60 13.03
C LEU A 89 -9.28 -2.07 12.31
N LEU A 90 -9.73 -1.32 11.31
CA LEU A 90 -10.94 -1.67 10.55
C LEU A 90 -10.77 -2.99 9.80
N ALA A 91 -9.60 -3.26 9.24
CA ALA A 91 -9.32 -4.53 8.56
C ALA A 91 -9.32 -5.71 9.54
N HIS A 92 -8.82 -5.54 10.77
CA HIS A 92 -8.91 -6.55 11.82
C HIS A 92 -10.36 -6.82 12.24
N GLU A 93 -11.18 -5.80 12.40
CA GLU A 93 -12.61 -5.95 12.71
C GLU A 93 -13.32 -6.71 11.59
N TRP A 94 -13.12 -6.28 10.35
CA TRP A 94 -13.72 -6.92 9.20
C TRP A 94 -13.24 -8.37 9.01
N ALA A 95 -11.94 -8.65 9.25
CA ALA A 95 -11.41 -10.01 9.19
C ALA A 95 -12.05 -10.95 10.23
N LYS A 96 -12.35 -10.46 11.46
CA LYS A 96 -13.08 -11.19 12.50
C LYS A 96 -14.53 -11.49 12.10
N GLU A 97 -15.17 -10.59 11.35
CA GLU A 97 -16.52 -10.74 10.81
C GLU A 97 -16.56 -11.67 9.57
N GLY A 98 -15.42 -12.20 9.13
CA GLY A 98 -15.34 -13.15 8.03
C GLY A 98 -15.04 -12.53 6.67
N ALA A 99 -14.43 -11.35 6.62
CA ALA A 99 -13.93 -10.79 5.35
C ALA A 99 -13.13 -11.83 4.57
N GLU A 100 -13.40 -11.92 3.27
CA GLU A 100 -12.70 -12.83 2.37
C GLU A 100 -11.25 -12.37 2.15
N GLU A 101 -10.40 -13.32 1.73
CA GLU A 101 -9.04 -13.02 1.28
C GLU A 101 -9.06 -11.96 0.18
N GLY A 102 -8.11 -11.01 0.25
CA GLY A 102 -8.04 -9.92 -0.69
C GLY A 102 -8.99 -8.75 -0.39
N SER A 103 -9.76 -8.79 0.70
CA SER A 103 -10.57 -7.66 1.16
C SER A 103 -9.67 -6.48 1.57
N LEU A 104 -9.96 -5.28 1.05
CA LEU A 104 -9.14 -4.08 1.19
C LEU A 104 -9.86 -3.01 2.00
N VAL A 105 -9.22 -2.48 3.03
CA VAL A 105 -9.61 -1.23 3.69
C VAL A 105 -8.67 -0.12 3.23
N ILE A 106 -9.22 1.01 2.78
CA ILE A 106 -8.45 2.14 2.27
C ILE A 106 -9.08 3.46 2.69
N THR A 107 -8.26 4.49 2.90
CA THR A 107 -8.68 5.81 3.36
C THR A 107 -7.83 6.93 2.77
N GLU A 108 -8.35 8.16 2.79
CA GLU A 108 -7.57 9.36 2.47
C GLU A 108 -6.71 9.84 3.64
N GLU A 109 -7.15 9.61 4.89
CA GLU A 109 -6.49 10.09 6.10
C GLU A 109 -6.57 9.07 7.23
N GLN A 110 -5.50 8.95 8.04
CA GLN A 110 -5.56 8.24 9.33
C GLN A 110 -5.23 9.20 10.46
N THR A 111 -6.10 9.26 11.48
CA THR A 111 -5.88 10.10 12.67
C THR A 111 -4.98 9.42 13.72
N ASP A 112 -4.85 8.09 13.65
CA ASP A 112 -4.04 7.26 14.56
C ASP A 112 -3.41 6.10 13.77
N GLY A 113 -2.70 6.42 12.67
CA GLY A 113 -2.02 5.44 11.82
C GLY A 113 -1.02 4.62 12.62
N LYS A 114 -1.02 3.29 12.42
CA LYS A 114 -0.19 2.34 13.17
C LYS A 114 1.06 1.95 12.42
N GLY A 115 2.18 1.96 13.13
CA GLY A 115 3.45 1.37 12.74
C GLY A 115 3.90 0.30 13.73
N ARG A 116 5.01 -0.37 13.46
CA ARG A 116 5.60 -1.37 14.35
C ARG A 116 5.95 -0.76 15.72
N MET A 117 5.88 -1.58 16.77
CA MET A 117 6.22 -1.21 18.16
C MET A 117 5.42 0.00 18.65
N ASN A 118 4.14 0.09 18.26
CA ASN A 118 3.23 1.19 18.61
C ASN A 118 3.68 2.59 18.15
N ARG A 119 4.56 2.68 17.15
CA ARG A 119 4.92 3.97 16.54
C ARG A 119 3.76 4.49 15.71
N ILE A 120 3.63 5.82 15.67
CA ILE A 120 2.62 6.48 14.85
C ILE A 120 3.12 6.53 13.41
N TRP A 121 2.23 6.17 12.47
CA TRP A 121 2.42 6.40 11.04
C TRP A 121 1.69 7.66 10.64
N HIS A 122 2.41 8.70 10.27
CA HIS A 122 1.83 9.97 9.83
C HIS A 122 1.13 9.79 8.48
N SER A 123 -0.17 10.09 8.43
CA SER A 123 -1.04 9.79 7.29
C SER A 123 -1.89 11.00 6.91
N PRO A 124 -1.27 12.09 6.39
CA PRO A 124 -2.01 13.31 6.04
C PRO A 124 -2.97 13.05 4.87
N PRO A 125 -4.09 13.84 4.81
CA PRO A 125 -5.13 13.63 3.81
C PRO A 125 -4.62 13.85 2.39
N HIS A 126 -5.18 13.12 1.43
CA HIS A 126 -5.00 13.27 -0.02
C HIS A 126 -3.56 13.23 -0.54
N SER A 127 -2.64 12.61 0.20
CA SER A 127 -1.22 12.70 -0.10
C SER A 127 -0.49 11.36 -0.20
N GLY A 128 -1.01 10.33 0.44
CA GLY A 128 -0.39 9.01 0.47
C GLY A 128 -1.34 7.87 0.12
N ILE A 129 -0.83 6.66 0.22
CA ILE A 129 -1.60 5.43 0.16
C ILE A 129 -1.61 4.84 1.56
N TRP A 130 -2.80 4.80 2.16
CA TRP A 130 -3.06 4.27 3.49
C TRP A 130 -4.05 3.13 3.34
N MET A 131 -3.56 1.89 3.33
CA MET A 131 -4.40 0.72 3.08
C MET A 131 -4.00 -0.48 3.92
N SER A 132 -4.97 -1.38 4.15
CA SER A 132 -4.77 -2.67 4.82
C SER A 132 -5.52 -3.77 4.09
N LEU A 133 -4.82 -4.85 3.77
CA LEU A 133 -5.32 -6.00 3.03
C LEU A 133 -5.48 -7.19 3.96
N VAL A 134 -6.60 -7.90 3.89
CA VAL A 134 -6.85 -9.14 4.63
C VAL A 134 -6.33 -10.32 3.82
N LEU A 135 -5.46 -11.15 4.42
CA LEU A 135 -4.95 -12.39 3.84
C LEU A 135 -5.33 -13.58 4.74
N ARG A 136 -5.49 -14.77 4.13
CA ARG A 136 -5.79 -16.02 4.85
C ARG A 136 -4.90 -17.17 4.35
N PRO A 137 -3.56 -17.01 4.44
CA PRO A 137 -2.64 -18.00 3.94
C PRO A 137 -2.68 -19.28 4.77
N PRO A 138 -2.64 -20.47 4.15
CA PRO A 138 -2.62 -21.76 4.85
C PRO A 138 -1.21 -22.09 5.36
N ILE A 139 -0.57 -21.17 6.09
CA ILE A 139 0.81 -21.29 6.57
C ILE A 139 0.88 -21.38 8.11
N PRO A 140 1.97 -21.92 8.68
CA PRO A 140 2.25 -21.83 10.11
C PRO A 140 2.46 -20.38 10.56
N VAL A 141 2.15 -20.09 11.83
CA VAL A 141 2.39 -18.76 12.44
C VAL A 141 3.87 -18.35 12.35
N THR A 142 4.78 -19.31 12.42
CA THR A 142 6.24 -19.06 12.32
C THR A 142 6.70 -18.53 10.97
N GLU A 143 5.89 -18.71 9.91
CA GLU A 143 6.19 -18.20 8.56
C GLU A 143 5.55 -16.84 8.28
N ALA A 144 4.68 -16.33 9.16
CA ALA A 144 4.01 -15.05 8.96
C ALA A 144 4.96 -13.85 8.73
N PRO A 145 6.18 -13.77 9.31
CA PRO A 145 7.14 -12.71 9.00
C PRO A 145 7.56 -12.66 7.53
N GLN A 146 7.54 -13.80 6.82
CA GLN A 146 7.86 -13.87 5.39
C GLN A 146 6.88 -13.06 4.54
N LEU A 147 5.61 -12.89 4.98
CA LEU A 147 4.61 -12.08 4.28
C LEU A 147 4.97 -10.59 4.23
N THR A 148 5.65 -10.07 5.26
CA THR A 148 6.18 -8.71 5.23
C THR A 148 7.25 -8.55 4.16
N LEU A 149 8.14 -9.53 4.05
CA LEU A 149 9.23 -9.54 3.06
C LEU A 149 8.68 -9.72 1.64
N MET A 150 7.71 -10.61 1.47
CA MET A 150 6.96 -10.80 0.22
C MET A 150 6.31 -9.49 -0.24
N ALA A 151 5.59 -8.82 0.67
CA ALA A 151 4.94 -7.55 0.36
C ALA A 151 5.96 -6.45 0.01
N SER A 152 7.11 -6.41 0.69
CA SER A 152 8.17 -5.44 0.40
C SER A 152 8.75 -5.64 -1.01
N VAL A 153 8.91 -6.89 -1.46
CA VAL A 153 9.32 -7.21 -2.84
C VAL A 153 8.30 -6.71 -3.85
N ALA A 154 7.02 -7.04 -3.66
CA ALA A 154 5.96 -6.66 -4.58
C ALA A 154 5.82 -5.12 -4.71
N VAL A 155 5.80 -4.41 -3.57
CA VAL A 155 5.71 -2.95 -3.56
C VAL A 155 6.96 -2.32 -4.18
N THR A 156 8.16 -2.80 -3.87
CA THR A 156 9.41 -2.28 -4.44
C THR A 156 9.45 -2.42 -5.96
N ARG A 157 9.14 -3.60 -6.49
CA ARG A 157 9.09 -3.86 -7.95
C ARG A 157 8.10 -2.93 -8.63
N THR A 158 6.91 -2.78 -8.05
CA THR A 158 5.89 -1.88 -8.59
C THR A 158 6.36 -0.43 -8.57
N LEU A 159 6.86 0.07 -7.44
CA LEU A 159 7.30 1.46 -7.34
C LEU A 159 8.46 1.77 -8.29
N ARG A 160 9.45 0.87 -8.42
CA ARG A 160 10.54 1.03 -9.42
C ARG A 160 9.98 1.14 -10.85
N ARG A 161 9.06 0.27 -11.23
CA ARG A 161 8.46 0.26 -12.56
C ARG A 161 7.64 1.50 -12.87
N GLU A 162 6.78 1.90 -11.93
CA GLU A 162 5.81 2.99 -12.14
C GLU A 162 6.42 4.39 -11.97
N THR A 163 7.48 4.50 -11.15
CA THR A 163 8.07 5.81 -10.82
C THR A 163 9.43 6.06 -11.45
N GLY A 164 10.18 5.01 -11.75
CA GLY A 164 11.58 5.06 -12.18
C GLY A 164 12.57 5.36 -11.06
N LEU A 165 12.12 5.43 -9.80
CA LEU A 165 12.96 5.71 -8.64
C LEU A 165 13.72 4.43 -8.21
N ASP A 166 14.94 4.62 -7.68
CA ASP A 166 15.73 3.54 -7.10
C ASP A 166 15.25 3.23 -5.66
N VAL A 167 14.14 2.48 -5.59
CA VAL A 167 13.55 2.04 -4.33
C VAL A 167 14.32 0.84 -3.80
N THR A 168 14.79 0.90 -2.56
CA THR A 168 15.52 -0.19 -1.89
C THR A 168 14.77 -0.66 -0.65
N ILE A 169 14.96 -1.94 -0.27
CA ILE A 169 14.36 -2.50 0.93
C ILE A 169 15.34 -2.37 2.11
N LYS A 170 14.82 -1.86 3.23
CA LYS A 170 15.47 -1.90 4.53
C LYS A 170 14.71 -2.89 5.43
N TRP A 171 15.37 -3.97 5.81
CA TRP A 171 14.81 -4.96 6.72
C TRP A 171 14.35 -4.32 8.05
N PRO A 172 13.23 -4.74 8.61
CA PRO A 172 12.38 -5.84 8.10
C PRO A 172 11.24 -5.37 7.19
N ASN A 173 10.90 -4.08 7.13
CA ASN A 173 9.59 -3.64 6.66
C ASN A 173 9.55 -2.24 6.03
N ASP A 174 10.69 -1.62 5.76
CA ASP A 174 10.75 -0.26 5.25
C ASP A 174 11.27 -0.23 3.80
N LEU A 175 10.69 0.66 2.99
CA LEU A 175 11.22 0.96 1.67
C LEU A 175 11.79 2.37 1.65
N LEU A 176 12.94 2.51 1.01
CA LEU A 176 13.72 3.75 0.98
C LEU A 176 13.98 4.22 -0.44
N VAL A 177 14.11 5.54 -0.61
CA VAL A 177 14.73 6.20 -1.77
C VAL A 177 15.78 7.18 -1.22
N GLY A 178 16.99 7.15 -1.75
CA GLY A 178 18.07 8.02 -1.27
C GLY A 178 18.39 7.87 0.23
N GLY A 179 18.12 6.69 0.81
CA GLY A 179 18.30 6.42 2.23
C GLY A 179 17.16 6.91 3.14
N LYS A 180 16.15 7.61 2.61
CA LYS A 180 14.98 8.10 3.35
C LYS A 180 13.75 7.21 3.10
N LYS A 181 12.95 7.04 4.14
CA LYS A 181 11.77 6.16 4.13
C LYS A 181 10.62 6.75 3.32
N ILE A 182 10.11 5.98 2.36
CA ILE A 182 8.91 6.30 1.57
C ILE A 182 7.74 5.38 1.92
N CYS A 183 8.01 4.18 2.44
CA CYS A 183 6.97 3.20 2.73
C CYS A 183 7.28 2.42 4.00
N GLY A 184 6.23 2.09 4.75
CA GLY A 184 6.26 1.15 5.86
C GLY A 184 5.20 0.07 5.67
N ILE A 185 5.56 -1.18 5.95
CA ILE A 185 4.67 -2.33 5.87
C ILE A 185 4.49 -2.89 7.28
N LEU A 186 3.24 -3.06 7.71
CA LEU A 186 2.88 -3.60 9.02
C LEU A 186 2.07 -4.88 8.83
N THR A 187 2.63 -6.00 9.22
CA THR A 187 1.94 -7.30 9.21
C THR A 187 1.54 -7.67 10.62
N GLU A 188 0.25 -7.77 10.86
CA GLU A 188 -0.32 -8.28 12.10
C GLU A 188 -1.17 -9.51 11.81
N LEU A 189 -1.13 -10.49 12.69
CA LEU A 189 -1.81 -11.76 12.47
C LEU A 189 -2.71 -12.15 13.66
N ARG A 190 -3.68 -12.99 13.36
CA ARG A 190 -4.34 -13.83 14.35
C ARG A 190 -4.06 -15.29 13.99
N GLY A 191 -3.56 -16.03 14.95
CA GLY A 191 -3.29 -17.48 14.82
C GLY A 191 -4.10 -18.29 15.81
N GLU A 192 -4.32 -19.55 15.50
CA GLU A 192 -4.94 -20.54 16.36
C GLU A 192 -4.24 -21.89 16.11
N GLN A 193 -3.83 -22.58 17.18
CA GLN A 193 -3.18 -23.91 17.09
C GLN A 193 -2.02 -23.96 16.08
N ASP A 194 -1.08 -23.01 16.18
CA ASP A 194 0.10 -22.86 15.32
C ASP A 194 -0.17 -22.54 13.84
N ARG A 195 -1.43 -22.30 13.44
CA ARG A 195 -1.80 -21.88 12.09
C ARG A 195 -2.30 -20.44 12.06
N VAL A 196 -2.03 -19.79 10.95
CA VAL A 196 -2.58 -18.46 10.66
C VAL A 196 -4.08 -18.59 10.40
N GLN A 197 -4.89 -17.82 11.12
CA GLN A 197 -6.32 -17.67 10.87
C GLN A 197 -6.58 -16.56 9.85
N TYR A 198 -5.92 -15.43 10.05
CA TYR A 198 -5.83 -14.34 9.09
C TYR A 198 -4.63 -13.44 9.39
N VAL A 199 -4.24 -12.70 8.38
CA VAL A 199 -3.22 -11.64 8.45
C VAL A 199 -3.85 -10.34 7.97
N VAL A 200 -3.52 -9.24 8.62
CA VAL A 200 -3.78 -7.90 8.13
C VAL A 200 -2.45 -7.28 7.71
N LEU A 201 -2.33 -7.04 6.41
CA LEU A 201 -1.15 -6.46 5.78
C LEU A 201 -1.40 -4.96 5.56
N GLY A 202 -0.92 -4.12 6.49
CA GLY A 202 -0.95 -2.66 6.38
C GLY A 202 0.18 -2.14 5.51
N ILE A 203 -0.13 -1.26 4.57
CA ILE A 203 0.82 -0.62 3.67
C ILE A 203 0.59 0.89 3.70
N GLY A 204 1.59 1.63 4.20
CA GLY A 204 1.62 3.08 4.18
C GLY A 204 2.69 3.57 3.22
N ILE A 205 2.32 4.39 2.21
CA ILE A 205 3.26 4.93 1.22
C ILE A 205 3.11 6.45 1.15
N ASN A 206 4.19 7.17 1.37
CA ASN A 206 4.28 8.60 1.12
C ASN A 206 4.37 8.85 -0.40
N VAL A 207 3.25 9.13 -1.06
CA VAL A 207 3.21 9.33 -2.52
C VAL A 207 3.41 10.80 -2.87
N ASN A 208 2.41 11.63 -2.59
CA ASN A 208 2.38 13.06 -2.91
C ASN A 208 2.51 13.93 -1.65
N VAL A 209 3.08 13.38 -0.57
CA VAL A 209 3.37 14.15 0.65
C VAL A 209 4.40 15.22 0.33
N THR A 210 4.05 16.48 0.59
CA THR A 210 4.95 17.61 0.40
C THR A 210 5.77 17.87 1.67
N PRO A 211 6.89 18.62 1.60
CA PRO A 211 7.68 18.95 2.80
C PRO A 211 6.86 19.59 3.92
N ASP A 212 5.88 20.42 3.60
CA ASP A 212 5.02 21.10 4.59
C ASP A 212 4.12 20.13 5.38
N PHE A 213 3.85 18.95 4.83
CA PHE A 213 3.09 17.89 5.50
C PHE A 213 3.98 16.89 6.26
N LEU A 214 5.30 16.95 6.10
CA LEU A 214 6.20 16.10 6.88
C LEU A 214 6.50 16.79 8.23
N PRO A 215 6.25 16.12 9.37
CA PRO A 215 6.72 16.61 10.66
C PRO A 215 8.24 16.85 10.65
N LYS A 216 8.71 17.94 11.27
CA LYS A 216 10.13 18.33 11.28
C LYS A 216 11.05 17.21 11.77
N GLU A 217 10.57 16.41 12.72
CA GLU A 217 11.28 15.27 13.29
C GLU A 217 11.50 14.15 12.26
N LEU A 218 10.69 14.11 11.21
CA LEU A 218 10.75 13.09 10.15
C LEU A 218 11.51 13.56 8.90
N GLU A 219 11.77 14.84 8.71
CA GLU A 219 12.40 15.39 7.49
C GLU A 219 13.77 14.77 7.16
N SER A 220 14.53 14.36 8.20
CA SER A 220 15.85 13.73 8.02
C SER A 220 15.77 12.23 7.65
N ILE A 221 14.65 11.56 7.95
CA ILE A 221 14.52 10.10 7.84
C ILE A 221 13.41 9.63 6.90
N ALA A 222 12.51 10.53 6.51
CA ALA A 222 11.39 10.22 5.61
C ALA A 222 11.37 11.18 4.40
N THR A 223 10.75 10.71 3.32
CA THR A 223 10.52 11.46 2.09
C THR A 223 9.27 10.91 1.40
N SER A 224 8.97 11.37 0.18
CA SER A 224 7.87 10.88 -0.63
C SER A 224 8.29 10.62 -2.08
N LEU A 225 7.48 9.86 -2.81
CA LEU A 225 7.71 9.64 -4.23
C LEU A 225 7.70 10.96 -5.02
N ALA A 226 6.84 11.90 -4.64
CA ALA A 226 6.76 13.21 -5.32
C ALA A 226 7.99 14.08 -5.07
N ILE A 227 8.53 14.10 -3.85
CA ILE A 227 9.77 14.84 -3.52
C ILE A 227 10.93 14.27 -4.32
N GLU A 228 11.13 12.95 -4.29
CA GLU A 228 12.26 12.29 -4.95
C GLU A 228 12.12 12.24 -6.49
N GLY A 229 10.88 12.14 -6.98
CA GLY A 229 10.59 12.07 -8.42
C GLY A 229 10.38 13.44 -9.10
N GLY A 230 10.28 14.54 -8.35
CA GLY A 230 10.02 15.88 -8.86
C GLY A 230 8.67 16.04 -9.57
N ARG A 231 7.72 15.13 -9.35
CA ARG A 231 6.38 15.13 -9.94
C ARG A 231 5.37 14.43 -9.05
N THR A 232 4.10 14.73 -9.23
CA THR A 232 3.01 13.99 -8.59
C THR A 232 2.71 12.68 -9.31
N PHE A 233 2.15 11.72 -8.58
CA PHE A 233 1.74 10.40 -9.09
C PHE A 233 0.25 10.18 -8.84
N GLN A 234 -0.42 9.51 -9.77
CA GLN A 234 -1.82 9.12 -9.64
C GLN A 234 -1.94 7.93 -8.69
N ARG A 235 -2.41 8.16 -7.46
CA ARG A 235 -2.50 7.13 -6.41
C ARG A 235 -3.39 5.95 -6.80
N PRO A 236 -4.56 6.12 -7.46
CA PRO A 236 -5.38 4.99 -7.90
C PRO A 236 -4.64 4.03 -8.85
N LEU A 237 -3.83 4.56 -9.76
CA LEU A 237 -3.04 3.74 -10.68
C LEU A 237 -1.95 2.96 -9.95
N LEU A 238 -1.24 3.62 -9.01
CA LEU A 238 -0.23 2.96 -8.18
C LEU A 238 -0.85 1.85 -7.32
N ILE A 239 -1.99 2.11 -6.69
CA ILE A 239 -2.69 1.11 -5.87
C ILE A 239 -3.09 -0.10 -6.71
N ALA A 240 -3.68 0.12 -7.88
CA ALA A 240 -4.08 -0.97 -8.77
C ALA A 240 -2.89 -1.80 -9.22
N ALA A 241 -1.76 -1.17 -9.55
CA ALA A 241 -0.52 -1.85 -9.92
C ALA A 241 0.10 -2.61 -8.74
N ILE A 242 0.10 -2.02 -7.53
CA ILE A 242 0.57 -2.67 -6.30
C ILE A 242 -0.27 -3.90 -5.97
N LEU A 243 -1.60 -3.78 -6.00
CA LEU A 243 -2.50 -4.90 -5.68
C LEU A 243 -2.32 -6.05 -6.67
N LYS A 244 -2.10 -5.75 -7.96
CA LYS A 244 -1.83 -6.77 -8.97
C LYS A 244 -0.51 -7.50 -8.68
N GLU A 245 0.58 -6.78 -8.47
CA GLU A 245 1.89 -7.37 -8.17
C GLU A 245 1.86 -8.15 -6.84
N LEU A 246 1.17 -7.63 -5.81
CA LEU A 246 0.99 -8.32 -4.54
C LEU A 246 0.26 -9.65 -4.72
N GLU A 247 -0.81 -9.69 -5.50
CA GLU A 247 -1.56 -10.92 -5.77
C GLU A 247 -0.68 -11.95 -6.49
N GLU A 248 0.04 -11.54 -7.53
CA GLU A 248 0.94 -12.42 -8.30
C GLU A 248 2.09 -12.98 -7.45
N VAL A 249 2.73 -12.13 -6.64
CA VAL A 249 3.84 -12.52 -5.77
C VAL A 249 3.34 -13.40 -4.61
N TYR A 250 2.16 -13.10 -4.05
CA TYR A 250 1.54 -13.91 -3.01
C TYR A 250 1.17 -15.31 -3.48
N GLU A 251 0.57 -15.44 -4.66
CA GLU A 251 0.28 -16.74 -5.27
C GLU A 251 1.56 -17.54 -5.53
N GLY A 252 2.59 -16.87 -6.08
CA GLY A 252 3.91 -17.49 -6.26
C GLY A 252 4.54 -17.96 -4.93
N TYR A 253 4.34 -17.21 -3.85
CA TYR A 253 4.77 -17.60 -2.52
C TYR A 253 4.01 -18.85 -2.00
N LEU A 254 2.71 -18.91 -2.21
CA LEU A 254 1.91 -20.09 -1.80
C LEU A 254 2.28 -21.35 -2.59
N ASP A 255 2.61 -21.19 -3.87
CA ASP A 255 2.92 -22.33 -4.77
C ASP A 255 4.38 -22.82 -4.63
N HIS A 256 5.34 -21.91 -4.40
CA HIS A 256 6.78 -22.21 -4.47
C HIS A 256 7.53 -21.95 -3.15
N GLY A 257 6.83 -21.47 -2.10
CA GLY A 257 7.43 -21.14 -0.82
C GLY A 257 8.25 -19.84 -0.83
N PHE A 258 9.07 -19.67 0.20
CA PHE A 258 9.77 -18.41 0.46
C PHE A 258 11.03 -18.20 -0.39
N GLU A 259 11.66 -19.25 -0.89
CA GLU A 259 12.98 -19.15 -1.55
C GLU A 259 13.00 -18.18 -2.75
N PRO A 260 12.01 -18.17 -3.68
CA PRO A 260 11.98 -17.17 -4.74
C PRO A 260 11.85 -15.72 -4.21
N ILE A 261 11.12 -15.54 -3.11
CA ILE A 261 10.95 -14.24 -2.47
C ILE A 261 12.27 -13.78 -1.84
N ARG A 262 12.99 -14.69 -1.18
CA ARG A 262 14.29 -14.42 -0.56
C ARG A 262 15.29 -13.85 -1.58
N ILE A 263 15.40 -14.50 -2.75
CA ILE A 263 16.28 -14.07 -3.84
C ILE A 263 15.92 -12.63 -4.30
N LEU A 264 14.65 -12.39 -4.62
CA LEU A 264 14.17 -11.08 -5.06
C LEU A 264 14.34 -10.00 -4.00
N TRP A 265 14.18 -10.37 -2.73
CA TRP A 265 14.37 -9.46 -1.61
C TRP A 265 15.86 -9.08 -1.47
N GLU A 266 16.77 -10.05 -1.53
CA GLU A 266 18.22 -9.84 -1.44
C GLU A 266 18.72 -8.95 -2.58
N GLU A 267 18.20 -9.10 -3.80
CA GLU A 267 18.51 -8.22 -4.94
C GLU A 267 18.04 -6.77 -4.73
N ALA A 268 16.95 -6.56 -3.97
CA ALA A 268 16.39 -5.24 -3.70
C ALA A 268 16.89 -4.62 -2.39
N ALA A 269 17.63 -5.38 -1.58
CA ALA A 269 18.07 -4.95 -0.24
C ALA A 269 19.23 -3.98 -0.30
N GLY A 270 19.00 -2.70 0.04
CA GLY A 270 20.03 -1.66 0.04
C GLY A 270 21.06 -1.74 1.17
N MET A 271 20.93 -2.75 2.05
CA MET A 271 21.75 -2.88 3.26
C MET A 271 22.67 -4.09 3.26
N LEU A 272 22.55 -5.03 2.32
CA LEU A 272 23.45 -6.18 2.26
C LEU A 272 24.88 -5.76 1.92
N GLY A 273 25.83 -6.44 2.53
CA GLY A 273 27.26 -6.12 2.45
C GLY A 273 27.69 -4.93 3.32
N ARG A 274 26.78 -4.29 4.06
CA ARG A 274 27.11 -3.18 4.96
C ARG A 274 27.20 -3.64 6.40
N ILE A 275 28.06 -2.95 7.16
CA ILE A 275 28.12 -3.09 8.61
C ILE A 275 26.91 -2.35 9.21
N ILE A 276 26.11 -3.07 9.96
CA ILE A 276 24.90 -2.55 10.60
C ILE A 276 24.92 -2.85 12.10
N THR A 277 24.08 -2.13 12.85
CA THR A 277 23.80 -2.43 14.25
C THR A 277 22.33 -2.81 14.39
N ALA A 278 22.07 -4.04 14.86
CA ALA A 278 20.75 -4.56 15.17
C ALA A 278 20.50 -4.49 16.69
N GLN A 279 19.36 -3.91 17.10
CA GLN A 279 18.95 -3.88 18.51
C GLN A 279 18.25 -5.19 18.86
N THR A 280 18.94 -6.13 19.49
CA THR A 280 18.37 -7.42 19.91
C THR A 280 17.93 -7.40 21.38
N PRO A 281 17.11 -8.36 21.84
CA PRO A 281 16.76 -8.46 23.27
C PRO A 281 17.97 -8.61 24.20
N GLU A 282 19.06 -9.22 23.68
CA GLU A 282 20.32 -9.40 24.44
C GLU A 282 21.26 -8.18 24.34
N GLY A 283 20.84 -7.11 23.65
CA GLY A 283 21.61 -5.90 23.42
C GLY A 283 21.99 -5.67 21.95
N PRO A 284 22.70 -4.56 21.66
CA PRO A 284 23.07 -4.23 20.29
C PRO A 284 24.09 -5.24 19.74
N ARG A 285 23.82 -5.77 18.52
CA ARG A 285 24.73 -6.64 17.78
C ARG A 285 25.20 -5.93 16.52
N ARG A 286 26.50 -5.81 16.35
CA ARG A 286 27.12 -5.19 15.18
C ARG A 286 27.75 -6.25 14.27
N GLY A 287 27.50 -6.18 12.98
CA GLY A 287 28.04 -7.11 12.00
C GLY A 287 27.66 -6.74 10.58
N GLU A 288 28.15 -7.53 9.62
CA GLU A 288 27.80 -7.38 8.20
C GLU A 288 26.47 -8.08 7.91
N ALA A 289 25.53 -7.38 7.27
CA ALA A 289 24.29 -7.98 6.79
C ALA A 289 24.58 -8.82 5.54
N VAL A 290 24.39 -10.15 5.62
CA VAL A 290 24.85 -11.07 4.56
C VAL A 290 23.71 -11.77 3.80
N GLY A 291 22.45 -11.64 4.22
CA GLY A 291 21.29 -12.21 3.55
C GLY A 291 20.15 -12.51 4.51
N LEU A 292 19.20 -13.33 4.08
CA LEU A 292 18.08 -13.83 4.87
C LEU A 292 18.21 -15.33 5.13
N ALA A 293 17.83 -15.75 6.32
CA ALA A 293 17.54 -17.16 6.61
C ALA A 293 16.23 -17.61 5.93
N SER A 294 16.02 -18.92 5.81
CA SER A 294 14.75 -19.49 5.32
C SER A 294 13.52 -19.06 6.13
N SER A 295 13.69 -18.69 7.39
CA SER A 295 12.64 -18.11 8.24
C SER A 295 12.33 -16.64 7.95
N GLY A 296 13.11 -15.94 7.10
CA GLY A 296 13.04 -14.50 6.89
C GLY A 296 13.83 -13.67 7.90
N ALA A 297 14.52 -14.30 8.85
CA ALA A 297 15.42 -13.59 9.76
C ALA A 297 16.63 -13.02 9.00
N LEU A 298 17.05 -11.81 9.38
CA LEU A 298 18.25 -11.21 8.80
C LEU A 298 19.50 -11.94 9.33
N LEU A 299 20.38 -12.33 8.44
CA LEU A 299 21.66 -12.94 8.79
C LEU A 299 22.73 -11.86 8.98
N LEU A 300 23.28 -11.81 10.18
CA LEU A 300 24.33 -10.87 10.58
C LEU A 300 25.63 -11.62 10.83
N LYS A 301 26.64 -11.38 10.01
CA LYS A 301 27.98 -11.95 10.16
C LYS A 301 28.78 -11.11 11.15
N THR A 302 29.16 -11.72 12.28
CA THR A 302 29.94 -11.12 13.35
C THR A 302 31.29 -11.84 13.48
N GLU A 303 32.15 -11.41 14.41
CA GLU A 303 33.40 -12.11 14.74
C GLU A 303 33.16 -13.50 15.35
N GLU A 304 32.00 -13.68 16.02
CA GLU A 304 31.60 -14.94 16.66
C GLU A 304 30.89 -15.92 15.69
N GLY A 305 30.62 -15.49 14.45
CA GLY A 305 29.90 -16.27 13.45
C GLY A 305 28.69 -15.55 12.86
N THR A 306 27.86 -16.29 12.11
CA THR A 306 26.63 -15.74 11.51
C THR A 306 25.44 -15.98 12.43
N LEU A 307 24.76 -14.91 12.83
CA LEU A 307 23.63 -14.91 13.76
C LEU A 307 22.34 -14.50 13.06
N PRO A 308 21.20 -15.19 13.27
CA PRO A 308 19.91 -14.74 12.78
C PRO A 308 19.32 -13.67 13.71
N VAL A 309 18.81 -12.57 13.11
CA VAL A 309 18.09 -11.51 13.79
C VAL A 309 16.62 -11.58 13.37
N TYR A 310 15.70 -11.79 14.31
CA TYR A 310 14.28 -12.04 14.02
C TYR A 310 13.42 -10.77 14.04
N SER A 311 13.71 -9.84 14.93
CA SER A 311 12.98 -8.56 15.02
C SER A 311 13.88 -7.52 15.63
N SER A 312 14.11 -6.41 14.91
CA SER A 312 15.01 -5.38 15.38
C SER A 312 14.78 -4.06 14.65
N ASP A 313 15.20 -2.97 15.29
CA ASP A 313 15.50 -1.72 14.60
C ASP A 313 16.95 -1.79 14.14
N ILE A 314 17.17 -1.45 12.87
CA ILE A 314 18.49 -1.49 12.26
C ILE A 314 19.00 -0.07 12.03
N GLN A 315 20.24 0.18 12.46
CA GLN A 315 21.00 1.37 12.13
C GLN A 315 22.07 0.98 11.10
N ILE A 316 22.06 1.67 9.96
CA ILE A 316 22.99 1.50 8.85
C ILE A 316 24.07 2.57 8.94
#